data_05aa6ab3af4da3b40d2f55886bd2dc94
#
_entry.id   05aa6ab3af4da3b40d2f55886bd2dc94
#
_cell.length_a   1.000
_cell.length_b   1.000
_cell.length_c   1.000
_cell.angle_alpha   90.00
_cell.angle_beta   90.00
_cell.angle_gamma   90.00
#
_symmetry.space_group_name_H-M   'P 1'
#
loop_
_entity.id
_entity.type
_entity.pdbx_description
1 polymer ?
#
loop_
_entity_poly.entity_id
_entity_poly.type
_entity_poly.pdbx_seq_one_letter_code
_entity_poly.pdbx_strand_id
1 'polypeptide(L)'
;MKVDTPVWVLALMGISIVVLLLIIWSVKRRNRPHLALEPTGLDDLIPSIAGLTQGTCVGGNRIELIQDGAMWDRVLADIAAARETINYETFLTKEGELTRRMTAALAAKAREGVQVRVMLDASGGKKFGKKELQTLKEAGARVRKYHRFQLRNIGVLNNRDHRKIFVIDGRIGYVGGHCLTDNWLGEAQDKQHFRDISARVEGRVVAQLQSAFAENWIEETGEVPGGKNFFPEIEDAGDVDAHAVWLSPSGSPSTLKLLHYMLIRLATKRLTIQNPYFLPDPDARKALLDAVKRGVEVRIMIPADKASDAPLVQHASHHHFGTLLKGGVKLYDYNRTLLHQKIVVVDGKCSSIGSTNFDDRSFEINDEVALVVYDKAIADELEETFERDLKYATERHLEEWKHRPILHKAPDFASFLFNEQL
;
A
#
# COMPACT_ATOMS: atom_id res chain seq x y z
N MET A 1 52.45 -7.90 15.55
CA MET A 1 52.51 -6.43 15.36
C MET A 1 51.22 -5.83 15.89
N LYS A 2 51.24 -5.15 17.06
CA LYS A 2 50.09 -4.32 17.49
C LYS A 2 50.17 -3.04 16.63
N VAL A 3 49.17 -2.81 15.80
CA VAL A 3 49.02 -1.54 15.08
C VAL A 3 48.35 -0.59 16.08
N ASP A 4 49.15 0.23 16.76
CA ASP A 4 48.64 1.30 17.60
C ASP A 4 48.01 2.37 16.70
N THR A 5 46.69 2.38 16.64
CA THR A 5 45.96 3.41 15.88
C THR A 5 46.26 4.78 16.50
N PRO A 6 46.77 5.75 15.77
CA PRO A 6 47.11 7.07 16.32
C PRO A 6 45.88 7.74 16.92
N VAL A 7 46.03 8.40 18.09
CA VAL A 7 44.93 9.07 18.82
C VAL A 7 44.14 10.06 17.93
N TRP A 8 44.84 10.75 17.02
CA TRP A 8 44.21 11.69 16.09
C TRP A 8 43.24 10.97 15.08
N VAL A 9 43.54 9.70 14.71
CA VAL A 9 42.63 8.91 13.85
C VAL A 9 41.36 8.58 14.60
N LEU A 10 41.45 8.16 15.88
CA LEU A 10 40.30 7.91 16.74
C LEU A 10 39.49 9.20 16.98
N ALA A 11 40.14 10.34 17.14
CA ALA A 11 39.49 11.63 17.26
C ALA A 11 38.72 12.03 15.99
N LEU A 12 39.32 11.84 14.80
CA LEU A 12 38.69 12.11 13.51
C LEU A 12 37.48 11.17 13.28
N MET A 13 37.59 9.89 13.61
CA MET A 13 36.46 8.96 13.56
C MET A 13 35.33 9.39 14.49
N GLY A 14 35.65 9.79 15.72
CA GLY A 14 34.66 10.31 16.67
C GLY A 14 33.94 11.56 16.16
N ILE A 15 34.68 12.52 15.61
CA ILE A 15 34.14 13.75 15.00
C ILE A 15 33.24 13.38 13.79
N SER A 16 33.71 12.47 12.94
CA SER A 16 32.90 12.02 11.76
C SER A 16 31.61 11.37 12.15
N ILE A 17 31.62 10.54 13.21
CA ILE A 17 30.39 9.92 13.77
C ILE A 17 29.44 10.99 14.32
N VAL A 18 29.97 11.96 15.09
CA VAL A 18 29.14 13.06 15.62
C VAL A 18 28.56 13.92 14.51
N VAL A 19 29.34 14.26 13.47
CA VAL A 19 28.86 15.01 12.29
C VAL A 19 27.77 14.21 11.56
N LEU A 20 27.98 12.91 11.36
CA LEU A 20 26.99 12.03 10.72
C LEU A 20 25.69 11.97 11.54
N LEU A 21 25.80 11.83 12.87
CA LEU A 21 24.66 11.84 13.77
C LEU A 21 23.93 13.19 13.75
N LEU A 22 24.68 14.31 13.68
CA LEU A 22 24.08 15.64 13.54
C LEU A 22 23.38 15.84 12.19
N ILE A 23 23.95 15.31 11.10
CA ILE A 23 23.30 15.33 9.78
C ILE A 23 22.01 14.50 9.82
N ILE A 24 22.07 13.28 10.34
CA ILE A 24 20.89 12.40 10.49
C ILE A 24 19.82 13.10 11.36
N TRP A 25 20.23 13.71 12.47
CA TRP A 25 19.35 14.44 13.36
C TRP A 25 18.75 15.71 12.71
N SER A 26 19.52 16.44 11.91
CA SER A 26 19.07 17.62 11.16
C SER A 26 18.06 17.25 10.06
N VAL A 27 18.30 16.13 9.35
CA VAL A 27 17.37 15.62 8.33
C VAL A 27 16.06 15.17 8.99
N LYS A 28 16.12 14.54 10.17
CA LYS A 28 14.93 14.14 10.96
C LYS A 28 14.10 15.33 11.48
N ARG A 29 14.72 16.48 11.70
CA ARG A 29 14.06 17.70 12.22
C ARG A 29 13.53 18.64 11.14
N ARG A 30 13.14 18.17 9.97
CA ARG A 30 12.29 18.99 9.11
C ARG A 30 11.03 19.35 9.90
N ASN A 31 10.89 20.63 10.22
CA ASN A 31 9.67 21.17 10.84
C ASN A 31 8.55 20.98 9.81
N ARG A 32 7.83 19.86 9.91
CA ARG A 32 6.65 19.63 9.09
C ARG A 32 5.49 20.32 9.79
N PRO A 33 4.76 21.19 9.10
CA PRO A 33 3.57 21.78 9.68
C PRO A 33 2.56 20.67 10.00
N HIS A 34 1.91 20.77 11.15
CA HIS A 34 0.82 19.87 11.49
C HIS A 34 -0.34 20.08 10.51
N LEU A 35 -0.90 18.98 10.02
CA LEU A 35 -2.07 19.02 9.17
C LEU A 35 -3.26 19.55 9.97
N ALA A 36 -3.98 20.51 9.41
CA ALA A 36 -5.18 21.08 9.99
C ALA A 36 -6.30 21.12 8.94
N LEU A 37 -7.40 20.47 9.26
CA LEU A 37 -8.63 20.49 8.45
C LEU A 37 -9.80 20.63 9.41
N GLU A 38 -10.64 21.64 9.20
CA GLU A 38 -11.89 21.74 9.92
C GLU A 38 -12.82 20.60 9.49
N PRO A 39 -13.45 19.90 10.45
CA PRO A 39 -14.34 18.79 10.14
C PRO A 39 -15.61 19.31 9.45
N THR A 40 -15.72 19.04 8.17
CA THR A 40 -16.89 19.27 7.33
C THR A 40 -17.42 17.94 6.83
N GLY A 41 -18.62 17.91 6.23
CA GLY A 41 -19.15 16.66 5.67
C GLY A 41 -18.31 16.16 4.48
N LEU A 42 -18.28 14.86 4.29
CA LEU A 42 -17.57 14.22 3.18
C LEU A 42 -18.05 14.74 1.82
N ASP A 43 -19.37 14.86 1.66
CA ASP A 43 -20.02 15.18 0.39
C ASP A 43 -19.58 16.58 -0.15
N ASP A 44 -19.30 17.53 0.75
CA ASP A 44 -18.86 18.89 0.40
C ASP A 44 -17.40 18.96 -0.08
N LEU A 45 -16.60 17.93 0.26
CA LEU A 45 -15.16 17.96 0.05
C LEU A 45 -14.66 16.94 -0.97
N ILE A 46 -15.52 16.14 -1.60
CA ILE A 46 -15.10 15.14 -2.61
C ILE A 46 -14.21 15.79 -3.70
N PRO A 47 -14.56 16.91 -4.33
CA PRO A 47 -13.68 17.56 -5.31
C PRO A 47 -12.36 18.02 -4.71
N SER A 48 -12.40 18.50 -3.45
CA SER A 48 -11.19 18.95 -2.74
C SER A 48 -10.26 17.78 -2.41
N ILE A 49 -10.80 16.60 -2.03
CA ILE A 49 -10.01 15.41 -1.77
C ILE A 49 -9.21 15.05 -3.03
N ALA A 50 -9.88 14.93 -4.17
CA ALA A 50 -9.24 14.63 -5.44
C ALA A 50 -8.20 15.70 -5.82
N GLY A 51 -8.57 16.98 -5.81
CA GLY A 51 -7.67 18.08 -6.17
C GLY A 51 -6.43 18.18 -5.26
N LEU A 52 -6.60 18.08 -3.94
CA LEU A 52 -5.50 18.14 -2.97
C LEU A 52 -4.59 16.91 -3.02
N THR A 53 -5.09 15.79 -3.52
CA THR A 53 -4.29 14.58 -3.76
C THR A 53 -3.80 14.48 -5.21
N GLN A 54 -3.83 15.58 -5.95
CA GLN A 54 -3.35 15.68 -7.34
C GLN A 54 -4.10 14.79 -8.33
N GLY A 55 -5.30 14.33 -7.95
CA GLY A 55 -6.18 13.52 -8.78
C GLY A 55 -7.36 14.29 -9.34
N THR A 56 -8.17 13.61 -10.11
CA THR A 56 -9.45 14.13 -10.62
C THR A 56 -10.52 13.06 -10.41
N CYS A 57 -11.58 13.38 -9.67
CA CYS A 57 -12.71 12.49 -9.54
C CYS A 57 -13.42 12.36 -10.88
N VAL A 58 -13.59 11.14 -11.36
CA VAL A 58 -14.25 10.83 -12.63
C VAL A 58 -15.36 9.80 -12.42
N GLY A 59 -16.50 10.06 -13.03
CA GLY A 59 -17.64 9.14 -13.07
C GLY A 59 -17.52 8.09 -14.18
N GLY A 60 -18.55 7.27 -14.31
CA GLY A 60 -18.64 6.28 -15.38
C GLY A 60 -17.82 5.03 -15.13
N ASN A 61 -17.51 4.70 -13.88
CA ASN A 61 -16.71 3.51 -13.57
C ASN A 61 -17.58 2.36 -13.07
N ARG A 62 -17.13 1.12 -13.35
CA ARG A 62 -17.57 -0.11 -12.69
C ARG A 62 -16.44 -0.64 -11.84
N ILE A 63 -16.75 -0.95 -10.60
CA ILE A 63 -15.79 -1.48 -9.63
C ILE A 63 -16.31 -2.80 -9.08
N GLU A 64 -15.45 -3.82 -9.13
CA GLU A 64 -15.70 -5.17 -8.59
C GLU A 64 -14.65 -5.42 -7.50
N LEU A 65 -15.09 -5.75 -6.29
CA LEU A 65 -14.22 -6.15 -5.20
C LEU A 65 -13.93 -7.64 -5.30
N ILE A 66 -12.66 -8.01 -5.35
CA ILE A 66 -12.25 -9.41 -5.47
C ILE A 66 -11.42 -9.78 -4.25
N GLN A 67 -11.85 -10.85 -3.57
CA GLN A 67 -11.26 -11.30 -2.32
C GLN A 67 -10.28 -12.44 -2.56
N ASP A 68 -9.18 -12.42 -1.82
CA ASP A 68 -8.24 -13.52 -1.70
C ASP A 68 -7.76 -14.07 -3.06
N GLY A 69 -7.58 -15.38 -3.20
CA GLY A 69 -7.05 -15.99 -4.41
C GLY A 69 -7.90 -15.86 -5.67
N ALA A 70 -9.21 -15.59 -5.55
CA ALA A 70 -10.09 -15.35 -6.69
C ALA A 70 -9.61 -14.19 -7.58
N MET A 71 -8.87 -13.23 -7.01
CA MET A 71 -8.24 -12.14 -7.75
C MET A 71 -7.35 -12.67 -8.89
N TRP A 72 -6.57 -13.71 -8.63
CA TRP A 72 -5.64 -14.24 -9.62
C TRP A 72 -6.32 -14.96 -10.77
N ASP A 73 -7.41 -15.67 -10.52
CA ASP A 73 -8.18 -16.33 -11.58
C ASP A 73 -8.87 -15.28 -12.46
N ARG A 74 -9.34 -14.18 -11.85
CA ARG A 74 -9.92 -13.06 -12.59
C ARG A 74 -8.90 -12.32 -13.45
N VAL A 75 -7.72 -12.00 -12.90
CA VAL A 75 -6.61 -11.39 -13.64
C VAL A 75 -6.16 -12.26 -14.80
N LEU A 76 -6.00 -13.57 -14.59
CA LEU A 76 -5.59 -14.50 -15.65
C LEU A 76 -6.63 -14.57 -16.76
N ALA A 77 -7.93 -14.51 -16.45
CA ALA A 77 -8.99 -14.45 -17.44
C ALA A 77 -8.93 -13.16 -18.28
N ASP A 78 -8.73 -11.99 -17.62
CA ASP A 78 -8.61 -10.72 -18.33
C ASP A 78 -7.29 -10.65 -19.15
N ILE A 79 -6.18 -11.22 -18.64
CA ILE A 79 -4.94 -11.36 -19.43
C ILE A 79 -5.20 -12.20 -20.69
N ALA A 80 -5.91 -13.33 -20.58
CA ALA A 80 -6.23 -14.17 -21.73
C ALA A 80 -7.06 -13.43 -22.81
N ALA A 81 -7.89 -12.48 -22.39
CA ALA A 81 -8.72 -11.65 -23.27
C ALA A 81 -7.98 -10.43 -23.87
N ALA A 82 -6.78 -10.08 -23.36
CA ALA A 82 -6.00 -8.92 -23.79
C ALA A 82 -5.65 -8.94 -25.29
N ARG A 83 -5.67 -7.75 -25.91
CA ARG A 83 -5.43 -7.60 -27.37
C ARG A 83 -4.29 -6.65 -27.70
N GLU A 84 -4.05 -5.61 -26.89
CA GLU A 84 -3.13 -4.52 -27.22
C GLU A 84 -1.97 -4.44 -26.22
N THR A 85 -2.28 -4.27 -24.95
CA THR A 85 -1.27 -4.00 -23.91
C THR A 85 -1.58 -4.70 -22.60
N ILE A 86 -0.52 -5.14 -21.92
CA ILE A 86 -0.59 -5.58 -20.52
C ILE A 86 0.55 -4.88 -19.78
N ASN A 87 0.21 -4.05 -18.80
CA ASN A 87 1.14 -3.35 -17.94
C ASN A 87 0.94 -3.89 -16.51
N TYR A 88 1.98 -4.47 -15.95
CA TYR A 88 1.96 -5.08 -14.61
C TYR A 88 3.10 -4.56 -13.77
N GLU A 89 2.78 -4.06 -12.59
CA GLU A 89 3.71 -3.55 -11.58
C GLU A 89 3.46 -4.24 -10.25
N THR A 90 4.51 -4.72 -9.58
CA THR A 90 4.38 -5.42 -8.29
C THR A 90 5.63 -5.37 -7.45
N PHE A 91 5.42 -5.35 -6.13
CA PHE A 91 6.48 -5.35 -5.13
C PHE A 91 7.08 -6.75 -4.91
N LEU A 92 6.34 -7.62 -4.22
CA LEU A 92 6.86 -8.92 -3.76
C LEU A 92 6.57 -10.01 -4.77
N THR A 93 7.63 -10.73 -5.15
CA THR A 93 7.51 -11.93 -5.99
C THR A 93 8.36 -13.07 -5.46
N LYS A 94 7.84 -14.29 -5.55
CA LYS A 94 8.58 -15.52 -5.20
C LYS A 94 8.31 -16.58 -6.27
N GLU A 95 9.30 -17.45 -6.47
CA GLU A 95 9.07 -18.67 -7.26
C GLU A 95 7.94 -19.49 -6.63
N GLY A 96 7.01 -19.98 -7.45
CA GLY A 96 5.87 -20.72 -6.98
C GLY A 96 4.90 -21.07 -8.11
N GLU A 97 3.77 -21.64 -7.76
CA GLU A 97 2.70 -22.00 -8.70
C GLU A 97 2.15 -20.76 -9.39
N LEU A 98 1.79 -19.75 -8.59
CA LEU A 98 1.20 -18.50 -9.10
C LEU A 98 2.14 -17.79 -10.07
N THR A 99 3.44 -17.69 -9.73
CA THR A 99 4.43 -17.04 -10.60
C THR A 99 4.59 -17.79 -11.91
N ARG A 100 4.53 -19.14 -11.91
CA ARG A 100 4.56 -19.93 -13.14
C ARG A 100 3.31 -19.72 -13.99
N ARG A 101 2.11 -19.74 -13.37
CA ARG A 101 0.83 -19.48 -14.09
C ARG A 101 0.82 -18.09 -14.73
N MET A 102 1.21 -17.08 -13.99
CA MET A 102 1.29 -15.70 -14.47
C MET A 102 2.32 -15.54 -15.59
N THR A 103 3.53 -16.12 -15.44
CA THR A 103 4.57 -16.10 -16.47
C THR A 103 4.08 -16.76 -17.76
N ALA A 104 3.40 -17.90 -17.67
CA ALA A 104 2.88 -18.60 -18.84
C ALA A 104 1.83 -17.77 -19.59
N ALA A 105 0.90 -17.14 -18.86
CA ALA A 105 -0.15 -16.29 -19.44
C ALA A 105 0.43 -15.04 -20.13
N LEU A 106 1.32 -14.33 -19.45
CA LEU A 106 1.97 -13.12 -20.00
C LEU A 106 2.86 -13.45 -21.21
N ALA A 107 3.60 -14.56 -21.16
CA ALA A 107 4.43 -15.01 -22.27
C ALA A 107 3.60 -15.46 -23.49
N ALA A 108 2.45 -16.11 -23.27
CA ALA A 108 1.53 -16.45 -24.35
C ALA A 108 1.05 -15.20 -25.08
N LYS A 109 0.59 -14.19 -24.36
CA LYS A 109 0.11 -12.93 -24.93
C LYS A 109 1.22 -12.14 -25.64
N ALA A 110 2.43 -12.12 -25.07
CA ALA A 110 3.57 -11.49 -25.74
C ALA A 110 3.88 -12.15 -27.10
N ARG A 111 3.80 -13.49 -27.20
CA ARG A 111 3.96 -14.22 -28.50
C ARG A 111 2.84 -13.94 -29.49
N GLU A 112 1.64 -13.62 -29.01
CA GLU A 112 0.50 -13.18 -29.81
C GLU A 112 0.65 -11.73 -30.33
N GLY A 113 1.70 -11.01 -29.90
CA GLY A 113 1.96 -9.62 -30.30
C GLY A 113 1.44 -8.56 -29.35
N VAL A 114 0.81 -8.95 -28.22
CA VAL A 114 0.40 -8.02 -27.17
C VAL A 114 1.65 -7.40 -26.52
N GLN A 115 1.64 -6.10 -26.34
CA GLN A 115 2.76 -5.38 -25.70
C GLN A 115 2.75 -5.59 -24.19
N VAL A 116 3.53 -6.55 -23.71
CA VAL A 116 3.62 -6.89 -22.28
C VAL A 116 4.77 -6.14 -21.61
N ARG A 117 4.48 -5.39 -20.57
CA ARG A 117 5.45 -4.71 -19.67
C ARG A 117 5.27 -5.19 -18.24
N VAL A 118 6.38 -5.57 -17.61
CA VAL A 118 6.40 -6.02 -16.22
C VAL A 118 7.44 -5.22 -15.46
N MET A 119 6.99 -4.51 -14.42
CA MET A 119 7.83 -3.81 -13.47
C MET A 119 7.90 -4.60 -12.16
N LEU A 120 9.09 -4.91 -11.71
CA LEU A 120 9.35 -5.61 -10.45
C LEU A 120 10.19 -4.72 -9.55
N ASP A 121 9.82 -4.55 -8.30
CA ASP A 121 10.72 -3.91 -7.34
C ASP A 121 12.07 -4.66 -7.26
N ALA A 122 13.18 -3.94 -7.21
CA ALA A 122 14.50 -4.58 -7.24
C ALA A 122 14.80 -5.42 -5.99
N SER A 123 14.19 -5.10 -4.84
CA SER A 123 14.35 -5.81 -3.58
C SER A 123 13.30 -6.90 -3.41
N GLY A 124 12.01 -6.55 -3.53
CA GLY A 124 10.89 -7.49 -3.41
C GLY A 124 10.86 -8.52 -4.52
N GLY A 125 11.32 -8.15 -5.74
CA GLY A 125 11.42 -9.01 -6.91
C GLY A 125 12.68 -9.88 -7.00
N LYS A 126 13.51 -9.95 -5.95
CA LYS A 126 14.76 -10.76 -5.97
C LYS A 126 14.52 -12.25 -6.17
N LYS A 127 13.38 -12.75 -5.67
CA LYS A 127 13.00 -14.17 -5.73
C LYS A 127 12.09 -14.50 -6.93
N PHE A 128 11.92 -13.59 -7.88
CA PHE A 128 11.32 -13.93 -9.17
C PHE A 128 12.26 -14.87 -9.92
N GLY A 129 11.77 -16.02 -10.37
CA GLY A 129 12.56 -17.10 -10.92
C GLY A 129 13.39 -16.68 -12.15
N LYS A 130 14.62 -17.16 -12.27
CA LYS A 130 15.47 -16.91 -13.45
C LYS A 130 14.85 -17.50 -14.71
N LYS A 131 14.24 -18.69 -14.60
CA LYS A 131 13.55 -19.39 -15.70
C LYS A 131 12.34 -18.58 -16.17
N GLU A 132 11.52 -18.09 -15.24
CA GLU A 132 10.34 -17.28 -15.51
C GLU A 132 10.74 -15.96 -16.19
N LEU A 133 11.80 -15.30 -15.69
CA LEU A 133 12.35 -14.09 -16.30
C LEU A 133 12.83 -14.33 -17.73
N GLN A 134 13.52 -15.45 -17.97
CA GLN A 134 13.99 -15.83 -19.30
C GLN A 134 12.81 -16.13 -20.24
N THR A 135 11.82 -16.87 -19.76
CA THR A 135 10.59 -17.19 -20.53
C THR A 135 9.86 -15.93 -21.01
N LEU A 136 9.70 -14.92 -20.12
CA LEU A 136 9.08 -13.65 -20.48
C LEU A 136 9.89 -12.90 -21.55
N LYS A 137 11.20 -12.83 -21.38
CA LYS A 137 12.09 -12.14 -22.33
C LYS A 137 12.10 -12.81 -23.72
N GLU A 138 12.19 -14.14 -23.76
CA GLU A 138 12.15 -14.92 -25.01
C GLU A 138 10.80 -14.79 -25.72
N ALA A 139 9.72 -14.58 -24.98
CA ALA A 139 8.40 -14.31 -25.53
C ALA A 139 8.24 -12.86 -26.07
N GLY A 140 9.21 -11.97 -25.83
CA GLY A 140 9.15 -10.57 -26.24
C GLY A 140 8.61 -9.61 -25.19
N ALA A 141 8.29 -10.08 -23.99
CA ALA A 141 7.85 -9.22 -22.88
C ALA A 141 9.00 -8.34 -22.36
N ARG A 142 8.70 -7.11 -22.05
CA ARG A 142 9.65 -6.15 -21.47
C ARG A 142 9.59 -6.21 -19.96
N VAL A 143 10.62 -6.77 -19.32
CA VAL A 143 10.70 -6.87 -17.86
C VAL A 143 11.77 -5.92 -17.34
N ARG A 144 11.42 -5.10 -16.35
CA ARG A 144 12.32 -4.15 -15.68
C ARG A 144 12.30 -4.36 -14.17
N LYS A 145 13.41 -3.99 -13.53
CA LYS A 145 13.54 -3.96 -12.06
C LYS A 145 13.71 -2.52 -11.64
N TYR A 146 12.78 -2.01 -10.87
CA TYR A 146 12.74 -0.65 -10.36
C TYR A 146 13.78 -0.45 -9.25
N HIS A 147 14.51 0.66 -9.29
CA HIS A 147 15.56 1.06 -8.34
C HIS A 147 16.61 -0.03 -8.07
N ARG A 148 17.21 -0.56 -9.12
CA ARG A 148 18.35 -1.49 -8.97
C ARG A 148 19.49 -0.85 -8.19
N PHE A 149 20.21 -1.67 -7.43
CA PHE A 149 21.44 -1.22 -6.79
C PHE A 149 22.47 -0.75 -7.83
N GLN A 150 22.65 0.57 -7.93
CA GLN A 150 23.62 1.25 -8.78
C GLN A 150 24.09 2.51 -8.04
N LEU A 151 25.34 2.95 -8.29
CA LEU A 151 25.88 4.14 -7.65
C LEU A 151 25.02 5.39 -7.87
N ARG A 152 24.39 5.51 -9.04
CA ARG A 152 23.48 6.62 -9.36
C ARG A 152 22.18 6.61 -8.54
N ASN A 153 21.80 5.48 -7.98
CA ASN A 153 20.56 5.30 -7.21
C ASN A 153 20.79 5.37 -5.70
N ILE A 154 21.97 5.78 -5.21
CA ILE A 154 22.31 5.79 -3.77
C ILE A 154 21.26 6.59 -2.97
N GLY A 155 20.77 7.72 -3.48
CA GLY A 155 19.77 8.56 -2.82
C GLY A 155 18.37 7.93 -2.68
N VAL A 156 18.04 6.95 -3.54
CA VAL A 156 16.72 6.30 -3.60
C VAL A 156 16.77 4.80 -3.29
N LEU A 157 17.90 4.29 -2.81
CA LEU A 157 18.07 2.86 -2.52
C LEU A 157 17.08 2.32 -1.45
N ASN A 158 16.58 3.19 -0.60
CA ASN A 158 15.58 2.83 0.42
C ASN A 158 14.14 2.91 -0.09
N ASN A 159 13.90 3.60 -1.21
CA ASN A 159 12.58 3.68 -1.81
C ASN A 159 12.23 2.33 -2.44
N ARG A 160 10.97 1.92 -2.30
CA ARG A 160 10.45 0.68 -2.88
C ARG A 160 9.26 0.99 -3.75
N ASP A 161 9.20 0.30 -4.88
CA ASP A 161 7.98 0.23 -5.64
C ASP A 161 7.00 -0.71 -4.93
N HIS A 162 6.14 -0.14 -4.12
CA HIS A 162 5.16 -0.92 -3.36
C HIS A 162 3.77 -0.90 -4.02
N ARG A 163 3.64 -0.34 -5.22
CA ARG A 163 2.43 -0.40 -6.04
C ARG A 163 2.14 -1.84 -6.48
N LYS A 164 0.87 -2.17 -6.64
CA LYS A 164 0.40 -3.42 -7.23
C LYS A 164 -0.70 -3.05 -8.20
N ILE A 165 -0.32 -2.94 -9.47
CA ILE A 165 -1.19 -2.45 -10.54
C ILE A 165 -1.16 -3.42 -11.71
N PHE A 166 -2.33 -3.74 -12.25
CA PHE A 166 -2.48 -4.21 -13.62
C PHE A 166 -3.26 -3.19 -14.41
N VAL A 167 -2.84 -2.95 -15.65
CA VAL A 167 -3.67 -2.28 -16.65
C VAL A 167 -3.62 -3.10 -17.92
N ILE A 168 -4.80 -3.51 -18.38
CA ILE A 168 -4.99 -4.37 -19.56
C ILE A 168 -5.75 -3.57 -20.60
N ASP A 169 -5.15 -3.43 -21.80
CA ASP A 169 -5.66 -2.70 -22.96
C ASP A 169 -6.06 -1.23 -22.63
N GLY A 170 -5.52 -0.65 -21.53
CA GLY A 170 -5.92 0.67 -21.04
C GLY A 170 -7.38 0.75 -20.60
N ARG A 171 -8.10 -0.37 -20.48
CA ARG A 171 -9.56 -0.45 -20.23
C ARG A 171 -9.93 -1.16 -18.95
N ILE A 172 -9.09 -2.09 -18.48
CA ILE A 172 -9.28 -2.82 -17.23
C ILE A 172 -8.10 -2.51 -16.33
N GLY A 173 -8.39 -2.10 -15.09
CA GLY A 173 -7.40 -1.84 -14.06
C GLY A 173 -7.57 -2.77 -12.85
N TYR A 174 -6.48 -3.06 -12.15
CA TYR A 174 -6.50 -3.71 -10.84
C TYR A 174 -5.60 -2.95 -9.88
N VAL A 175 -6.07 -2.80 -8.65
CA VAL A 175 -5.32 -2.16 -7.56
C VAL A 175 -5.68 -2.80 -6.23
N GLY A 176 -4.69 -3.01 -5.35
CA GLY A 176 -4.91 -3.62 -4.04
C GLY A 176 -3.63 -4.02 -3.34
N GLY A 177 -3.71 -5.02 -2.43
CA GLY A 177 -2.58 -5.50 -1.65
C GLY A 177 -1.89 -6.75 -2.22
N HIS A 178 -2.49 -7.46 -3.17
CA HIS A 178 -2.03 -8.76 -3.66
C HIS A 178 -0.64 -8.72 -4.28
N CYS A 179 0.23 -9.63 -3.85
CA CYS A 179 1.57 -9.82 -4.40
C CYS A 179 1.72 -11.18 -5.10
N LEU A 180 2.67 -11.29 -6.01
CA LEU A 180 2.88 -12.49 -6.83
C LEU A 180 3.62 -13.59 -6.07
N THR A 181 2.95 -14.18 -5.10
CA THR A 181 3.43 -15.36 -4.32
C THR A 181 2.26 -16.27 -3.98
N ASP A 182 2.53 -17.57 -3.79
CA ASP A 182 1.52 -18.58 -3.51
C ASP A 182 0.72 -18.30 -2.21
N ASN A 183 1.24 -17.45 -1.32
CA ASN A 183 0.51 -17.03 -0.13
C ASN A 183 -0.79 -16.25 -0.43
N TRP A 184 -0.95 -15.71 -1.63
CA TRP A 184 -2.19 -15.06 -2.07
C TRP A 184 -3.09 -15.98 -2.92
N LEU A 185 -2.84 -17.29 -2.92
CA LEU A 185 -3.79 -18.29 -3.45
C LEU A 185 -4.78 -18.69 -2.35
N GLY A 186 -5.84 -19.39 -2.73
CA GLY A 186 -6.85 -19.92 -1.80
C GLY A 186 -7.84 -18.87 -1.30
N GLU A 187 -8.44 -19.10 -0.12
CA GLU A 187 -9.55 -18.34 0.47
C GLU A 187 -9.22 -17.86 1.89
N ALA A 188 -7.99 -17.48 2.14
CA ALA A 188 -7.49 -17.10 3.47
C ALA A 188 -7.83 -18.15 4.57
N GLN A 189 -7.85 -19.43 4.19
CA GLN A 189 -8.34 -20.52 5.04
C GLN A 189 -7.38 -20.93 6.14
N ASP A 190 -6.09 -20.61 6.02
CA ASP A 190 -5.04 -20.96 6.96
C ASP A 190 -3.88 -19.94 6.96
N LYS A 191 -2.87 -20.15 7.79
CA LYS A 191 -1.73 -19.24 7.94
C LYS A 191 -0.84 -19.08 6.69
N GLN A 192 -0.99 -19.94 5.70
CA GLN A 192 -0.22 -19.90 4.45
C GLN A 192 -0.93 -19.10 3.36
N HIS A 193 -2.24 -18.91 3.50
CA HIS A 193 -3.08 -18.19 2.55
C HIS A 193 -3.56 -16.87 3.17
N PHE A 194 -3.08 -15.76 2.63
CA PHE A 194 -3.30 -14.43 3.21
C PHE A 194 -4.69 -13.88 2.87
N ARG A 195 -5.20 -13.05 3.77
CA ARG A 195 -6.46 -12.31 3.59
C ARG A 195 -6.18 -10.99 2.89
N ASP A 196 -6.72 -10.80 1.69
CA ASP A 196 -6.56 -9.55 0.94
C ASP A 196 -7.76 -9.24 0.05
N ILE A 197 -7.90 -7.97 -0.36
CA ILE A 197 -8.92 -7.51 -1.30
C ILE A 197 -8.25 -6.60 -2.33
N SER A 198 -8.61 -6.79 -3.60
CA SER A 198 -8.26 -5.88 -4.69
C SER A 198 -9.52 -5.42 -5.41
N ALA A 199 -9.47 -4.21 -5.95
CA ALA A 199 -10.48 -3.68 -6.85
C ALA A 199 -10.10 -3.96 -8.30
N ARG A 200 -11.02 -4.55 -9.07
CA ARG A 200 -11.00 -4.58 -10.52
C ARG A 200 -11.87 -3.43 -11.02
N VAL A 201 -11.35 -2.68 -11.95
CA VAL A 201 -11.97 -1.43 -12.41
C VAL A 201 -12.09 -1.41 -13.91
N GLU A 202 -13.23 -0.99 -14.40
CA GLU A 202 -13.47 -0.57 -15.78
C GLU A 202 -13.99 0.86 -15.78
N GLY A 203 -13.73 1.64 -16.84
CA GLY A 203 -14.16 3.03 -16.95
C GLY A 203 -13.01 4.03 -16.85
N ARG A 204 -13.35 5.29 -16.72
CA ARG A 204 -12.42 6.43 -16.93
C ARG A 204 -11.26 6.48 -15.95
N VAL A 205 -11.42 5.96 -14.73
CA VAL A 205 -10.36 5.97 -13.70
C VAL A 205 -9.18 5.05 -14.06
N VAL A 206 -9.37 4.10 -15.01
CA VAL A 206 -8.29 3.22 -15.48
C VAL A 206 -7.13 4.02 -16.08
N ALA A 207 -7.41 5.15 -16.75
CA ALA A 207 -6.36 6.03 -17.27
C ALA A 207 -5.45 6.59 -16.17
N GLN A 208 -5.97 6.80 -14.96
CA GLN A 208 -5.17 7.27 -13.83
C GLN A 208 -4.27 6.14 -13.29
N LEU A 209 -4.75 4.90 -13.22
CA LEU A 209 -3.92 3.73 -12.88
C LEU A 209 -2.83 3.51 -13.94
N GLN A 210 -3.16 3.70 -15.23
CA GLN A 210 -2.19 3.66 -16.32
C GLN A 210 -1.13 4.75 -16.17
N SER A 211 -1.51 5.96 -15.72
CA SER A 211 -0.57 7.06 -15.47
C SER A 211 0.37 6.73 -14.30
N ALA A 212 -0.16 6.13 -13.23
CA ALA A 212 0.66 5.69 -12.10
C ALA A 212 1.71 4.64 -12.52
N PHE A 213 1.32 3.65 -13.34
CA PHE A 213 2.27 2.69 -13.92
C PHE A 213 3.29 3.38 -14.83
N ALA A 214 2.82 4.28 -15.71
CA ALA A 214 3.67 4.97 -16.69
C ALA A 214 4.76 5.81 -16.03
N GLU A 215 4.47 6.44 -14.89
CA GLU A 215 5.44 7.23 -14.13
C GLU A 215 6.70 6.40 -13.79
N ASN A 216 6.55 5.26 -13.10
CA ASN A 216 7.66 4.39 -12.72
C ASN A 216 8.33 3.74 -13.94
N TRP A 217 7.53 3.42 -14.98
CA TRP A 217 8.08 2.88 -16.21
C TRP A 217 8.98 3.89 -16.93
N ILE A 218 8.58 5.16 -17.02
CA ILE A 218 9.37 6.24 -17.61
C ILE A 218 10.63 6.49 -16.79
N GLU A 219 10.50 6.55 -15.47
CA GLU A 219 11.65 6.77 -14.57
C GLU A 219 12.73 5.69 -14.78
N GLU A 220 12.36 4.42 -14.83
CA GLU A 220 13.33 3.32 -14.96
C GLU A 220 13.86 3.14 -16.39
N THR A 221 13.09 3.49 -17.42
CA THR A 221 13.40 3.12 -18.81
C THR A 221 13.63 4.30 -19.76
N GLY A 222 13.08 5.48 -19.45
CA GLY A 222 13.00 6.60 -20.37
C GLY A 222 11.98 6.41 -21.50
N GLU A 223 11.31 5.25 -21.58
CA GLU A 223 10.27 4.99 -22.58
C GLU A 223 8.93 5.59 -22.14
N VAL A 224 8.34 6.43 -22.97
CA VAL A 224 7.01 7.03 -22.74
C VAL A 224 5.93 6.12 -23.32
N PRO A 225 5.17 5.38 -22.51
CA PRO A 225 4.06 4.56 -22.98
C PRO A 225 2.89 5.49 -23.33
N GLY A 226 2.67 5.73 -24.60
CA GLY A 226 1.66 6.65 -25.11
C GLY A 226 0.88 6.11 -26.29
N GLY A 227 -0.14 6.87 -26.71
CA GLY A 227 -1.01 6.52 -27.82
C GLY A 227 -2.26 5.74 -27.41
N LYS A 228 -3.10 5.43 -28.42
CA LYS A 228 -4.44 4.83 -28.19
C LYS A 228 -4.40 3.45 -27.54
N ASN A 229 -3.31 2.71 -27.65
CA ASN A 229 -3.17 1.39 -27.05
C ASN A 229 -2.95 1.46 -25.53
N PHE A 230 -2.46 2.60 -25.04
CA PHE A 230 -2.25 2.83 -23.60
C PHE A 230 -3.33 3.68 -22.96
N PHE A 231 -3.80 4.68 -23.70
CA PHE A 231 -4.84 5.63 -23.31
C PHE A 231 -5.91 5.65 -24.39
N PRO A 232 -6.73 4.59 -24.48
CA PRO A 232 -7.86 4.56 -25.42
C PRO A 232 -8.94 5.55 -24.99
N GLU A 233 -9.84 5.88 -25.91
CA GLU A 233 -11.11 6.48 -25.53
C GLU A 233 -11.90 5.45 -24.70
N ILE A 234 -12.33 5.86 -23.51
CA ILE A 234 -13.02 5.00 -22.56
C ILE A 234 -14.45 5.47 -22.42
N GLU A 235 -15.38 4.57 -22.76
CA GLU A 235 -16.81 4.77 -22.51
C GLU A 235 -17.16 4.49 -21.04
N ASP A 236 -18.30 4.99 -20.59
CA ASP A 236 -18.81 4.70 -19.27
C ASP A 236 -19.12 3.20 -19.12
N ALA A 237 -18.56 2.58 -18.09
CA ALA A 237 -18.77 1.15 -17.78
C ALA A 237 -19.79 0.93 -16.65
N GLY A 238 -20.11 1.99 -15.90
CA GLY A 238 -21.04 2.01 -14.76
C GLY A 238 -21.31 3.45 -14.33
N ASP A 239 -21.68 3.65 -13.09
CA ASP A 239 -22.10 4.92 -12.52
C ASP A 239 -21.27 5.36 -11.30
N VAL A 240 -20.19 4.63 -10.99
CA VAL A 240 -19.37 4.88 -9.80
C VAL A 240 -18.40 6.04 -10.04
N ASP A 241 -18.36 6.98 -9.08
CA ASP A 241 -17.37 8.05 -9.02
C ASP A 241 -16.11 7.55 -8.29
N ALA A 242 -14.95 7.78 -8.90
CA ALA A 242 -13.67 7.36 -8.33
C ALA A 242 -12.50 8.24 -8.81
N HIS A 243 -11.39 8.17 -8.07
CA HIS A 243 -10.10 8.68 -8.54
C HIS A 243 -8.97 7.83 -7.96
N ALA A 244 -7.85 7.75 -8.68
CA ALA A 244 -6.63 7.16 -8.17
C ALA A 244 -5.72 8.23 -7.56
N VAL A 245 -5.08 7.87 -6.45
CA VAL A 245 -4.05 8.68 -5.79
C VAL A 245 -2.79 7.86 -5.74
N TRP A 246 -1.69 8.42 -6.20
CA TRP A 246 -0.40 7.73 -6.09
C TRP A 246 0.67 8.66 -5.55
N LEU A 247 1.70 8.08 -5.02
CA LEU A 247 2.85 8.74 -4.43
C LEU A 247 4.12 8.23 -5.10
N SER A 248 4.95 9.19 -5.55
CA SER A 248 6.39 9.01 -5.74
C SER A 248 7.11 9.92 -4.76
N PRO A 249 8.09 9.43 -3.99
CA PRO A 249 8.79 10.23 -2.99
C PRO A 249 9.54 11.40 -3.61
N SER A 250 8.96 12.59 -3.59
CA SER A 250 9.49 13.80 -4.24
C SER A 250 9.78 14.97 -3.28
N GLY A 251 9.62 14.75 -1.97
CA GLY A 251 9.85 15.79 -0.95
C GLY A 251 8.71 16.80 -0.77
N SER A 252 7.60 16.65 -1.49
CA SER A 252 6.32 17.35 -1.24
C SER A 252 5.54 16.70 -0.10
N PRO A 253 4.51 17.33 0.49
CA PRO A 253 3.59 16.64 1.36
C PRO A 253 3.02 15.41 0.64
N SER A 254 3.10 14.25 1.28
CA SER A 254 2.63 13.01 0.70
C SER A 254 1.14 13.06 0.39
N THR A 255 0.76 12.85 -0.86
CA THR A 255 -0.64 12.80 -1.32
C THR A 255 -1.44 11.74 -0.56
N LEU A 256 -0.84 10.58 -0.32
CA LEU A 256 -1.48 9.47 0.40
C LEU A 256 -1.59 9.72 1.91
N LYS A 257 -0.60 10.35 2.53
CA LYS A 257 -0.70 10.80 3.92
C LYS A 257 -1.83 11.82 4.07
N LEU A 258 -1.89 12.79 3.16
CA LEU A 258 -2.95 13.80 3.13
C LEU A 258 -4.31 13.15 2.91
N LEU A 259 -4.44 12.21 1.97
CA LEU A 259 -5.66 11.44 1.75
C LEU A 259 -6.15 10.78 3.04
N HIS A 260 -5.31 9.97 3.67
CA HIS A 260 -5.70 9.24 4.89
C HIS A 260 -6.07 10.19 6.03
N TYR A 261 -5.32 11.29 6.19
CA TYR A 261 -5.65 12.31 7.17
C TYR A 261 -7.03 12.95 6.90
N MET A 262 -7.32 13.32 5.65
CA MET A 262 -8.63 13.87 5.26
C MET A 262 -9.76 12.86 5.53
N LEU A 263 -9.61 11.61 5.12
CA LEU A 263 -10.61 10.56 5.36
C LEU A 263 -10.95 10.41 6.85
N ILE A 264 -9.94 10.45 7.74
CA ILE A 264 -10.17 10.42 9.20
C ILE A 264 -10.90 11.68 9.69
N ARG A 265 -10.51 12.85 9.19
CA ARG A 265 -11.10 14.13 9.63
C ARG A 265 -12.53 14.31 9.17
N LEU A 266 -12.88 13.76 8.00
CA LEU A 266 -14.20 13.88 7.38
C LEU A 266 -15.20 12.84 7.90
N ALA A 267 -14.76 11.81 8.60
CA ALA A 267 -15.65 10.85 9.22
C ALA A 267 -16.58 11.53 10.24
N THR A 268 -17.88 11.26 10.12
CA THR A 268 -18.94 11.80 10.99
C THR A 268 -19.71 10.75 11.77
N LYS A 269 -19.77 9.52 11.27
CA LYS A 269 -20.48 8.39 11.90
C LYS A 269 -19.59 7.22 12.21
N ARG A 270 -18.90 6.71 11.20
CA ARG A 270 -18.04 5.52 11.31
C ARG A 270 -16.82 5.63 10.44
N LEU A 271 -15.69 5.21 11.01
CA LEU A 271 -14.43 5.02 10.30
C LEU A 271 -13.96 3.59 10.53
N THR A 272 -13.85 2.81 9.45
CA THR A 272 -13.36 1.43 9.46
C THR A 272 -12.04 1.36 8.74
N ILE A 273 -10.99 0.83 9.38
CA ILE A 273 -9.65 0.67 8.82
C ILE A 273 -9.24 -0.80 8.93
N GLN A 274 -8.75 -1.38 7.83
CA GLN A 274 -8.09 -2.68 7.80
C GLN A 274 -6.70 -2.49 7.21
N ASN A 275 -5.67 -2.81 7.98
CA ASN A 275 -4.30 -2.56 7.56
C ASN A 275 -3.31 -3.53 8.23
N PRO A 276 -2.35 -4.13 7.48
CA PRO A 276 -1.38 -5.06 8.06
C PRO A 276 -0.40 -4.39 9.02
N TYR A 277 -0.03 -3.12 8.74
CA TYR A 277 0.95 -2.36 9.51
C TYR A 277 0.33 -1.02 9.90
N PHE A 278 -0.02 -0.90 11.19
CA PHE A 278 -0.74 0.25 11.71
C PHE A 278 0.13 1.02 12.71
N LEU A 279 0.95 1.91 12.18
CA LEU A 279 1.88 2.75 12.94
C LEU A 279 1.59 4.24 12.67
N PRO A 280 0.43 4.74 13.14
CA PRO A 280 0.00 6.10 12.84
C PRO A 280 0.95 7.15 13.42
N ASP A 281 1.27 8.16 12.62
CA ASP A 281 2.05 9.32 13.04
C ASP A 281 1.29 10.20 14.07
N PRO A 282 1.92 11.23 14.65
CA PRO A 282 1.25 12.09 15.65
C PRO A 282 -0.02 12.76 15.13
N ASP A 283 -0.06 13.21 13.87
CA ASP A 283 -1.23 13.90 13.32
C ASP A 283 -2.38 12.93 13.08
N ALA A 284 -2.10 11.75 12.55
CA ALA A 284 -3.10 10.70 12.37
C ALA A 284 -3.65 10.21 13.71
N ARG A 285 -2.80 9.99 14.74
CA ARG A 285 -3.27 9.62 16.08
C ARG A 285 -4.19 10.67 16.67
N LYS A 286 -3.79 11.94 16.57
CA LYS A 286 -4.63 13.05 17.03
C LYS A 286 -5.96 13.09 16.29
N ALA A 287 -5.94 12.93 14.96
CA ALA A 287 -7.16 12.93 14.14
C ALA A 287 -8.12 11.77 14.51
N LEU A 288 -7.59 10.56 14.75
CA LEU A 288 -8.37 9.40 15.22
C LEU A 288 -9.03 9.66 16.58
N LEU A 289 -8.27 10.16 17.54
CA LEU A 289 -8.78 10.50 18.87
C LEU A 289 -9.82 11.63 18.82
N ASP A 290 -9.60 12.63 18.00
CA ASP A 290 -10.56 13.72 17.80
C ASP A 290 -11.83 13.24 17.07
N ALA A 291 -11.72 12.26 16.16
CA ALA A 291 -12.89 11.61 15.53
C ALA A 291 -13.78 10.92 16.60
N VAL A 292 -13.17 10.13 17.50
CA VAL A 292 -13.92 9.51 18.62
C VAL A 292 -14.59 10.56 19.52
N LYS A 293 -13.89 11.67 19.84
CA LYS A 293 -14.48 12.77 20.62
C LYS A 293 -15.67 13.43 19.94
N ARG A 294 -15.70 13.45 18.60
CA ARG A 294 -16.85 13.92 17.81
C ARG A 294 -18.00 12.91 17.77
N GLY A 295 -17.86 11.73 18.35
CA GLY A 295 -18.86 10.66 18.34
C GLY A 295 -18.74 9.66 17.17
N VAL A 296 -17.62 9.71 16.40
CA VAL A 296 -17.36 8.76 15.33
C VAL A 296 -16.97 7.41 15.91
N GLU A 297 -17.60 6.33 15.46
CA GLU A 297 -17.16 4.97 15.77
C GLU A 297 -15.90 4.65 14.94
N VAL A 298 -14.75 4.59 15.60
CA VAL A 298 -13.47 4.26 14.95
C VAL A 298 -13.12 2.80 15.22
N ARG A 299 -13.04 1.99 14.16
CA ARG A 299 -12.76 0.55 14.21
C ARG A 299 -11.54 0.24 13.36
N ILE A 300 -10.56 -0.44 13.93
CA ILE A 300 -9.31 -0.77 13.25
C ILE A 300 -9.02 -2.26 13.42
N MET A 301 -8.83 -2.97 12.31
CA MET A 301 -8.44 -4.38 12.30
C MET A 301 -7.04 -4.54 11.74
N ILE A 302 -6.22 -5.28 12.47
CA ILE A 302 -4.82 -5.57 12.17
C ILE A 302 -4.57 -7.08 12.31
N PRO A 303 -3.51 -7.64 11.73
CA PRO A 303 -3.16 -9.03 12.01
C PRO A 303 -2.76 -9.19 13.49
N ALA A 304 -3.14 -10.31 14.10
CA ALA A 304 -2.65 -10.68 15.41
C ALA A 304 -1.13 -10.92 15.39
N ASP A 305 -0.48 -10.82 16.56
CA ASP A 305 0.99 -10.97 16.68
C ASP A 305 1.54 -12.23 16.02
N LYS A 306 0.80 -13.34 16.14
CA LYS A 306 1.19 -14.66 15.58
C LYS A 306 0.87 -14.80 14.09
N ALA A 307 0.13 -13.87 13.53
CA ALA A 307 -0.28 -13.84 12.13
C ALA A 307 0.49 -12.80 11.30
N SER A 308 1.24 -11.91 11.97
CA SER A 308 2.04 -10.87 11.31
C SER A 308 3.31 -11.45 10.70
N ASP A 309 3.68 -10.96 9.51
CA ASP A 309 4.95 -11.26 8.83
C ASP A 309 6.05 -10.22 9.15
N ALA A 310 5.71 -9.14 9.87
CA ALA A 310 6.61 -8.05 10.27
C ALA A 310 6.59 -7.79 11.80
N PRO A 311 7.15 -8.68 12.63
CA PRO A 311 7.07 -8.56 14.09
C PRO A 311 7.61 -7.22 14.64
N LEU A 312 8.67 -6.66 14.02
CA LEU A 312 9.24 -5.38 14.44
C LEU A 312 8.25 -4.23 14.25
N VAL A 313 7.56 -4.17 13.11
CA VAL A 313 6.53 -3.16 12.84
C VAL A 313 5.38 -3.30 13.83
N GLN A 314 4.97 -4.54 14.11
CA GLN A 314 3.90 -4.83 15.06
C GLN A 314 4.26 -4.36 16.48
N HIS A 315 5.46 -4.67 16.96
CA HIS A 315 5.93 -4.20 18.26
C HIS A 315 6.01 -2.67 18.33
N ALA A 316 6.46 -1.99 17.25
CA ALA A 316 6.46 -0.54 17.19
C ALA A 316 5.02 0.03 17.27
N SER A 317 4.06 -0.59 16.60
CA SER A 317 2.64 -0.21 16.61
C SER A 317 2.03 -0.31 18.01
N HIS A 318 2.40 -1.32 18.77
CA HIS A 318 1.94 -1.55 20.14
C HIS A 318 2.21 -0.36 21.09
N HIS A 319 3.26 0.44 20.82
CA HIS A 319 3.57 1.63 21.62
C HIS A 319 2.39 2.60 21.67
N HIS A 320 1.58 2.67 20.62
CA HIS A 320 0.47 3.62 20.51
C HIS A 320 -0.89 3.06 20.93
N PHE A 321 -1.06 1.74 21.02
CA PHE A 321 -2.36 1.11 21.25
C PHE A 321 -3.00 1.51 22.57
N GLY A 322 -2.21 1.63 23.64
CA GLY A 322 -2.73 2.07 24.93
C GLY A 322 -3.39 3.46 24.88
N THR A 323 -2.81 4.38 24.11
CA THR A 323 -3.37 5.73 23.93
C THR A 323 -4.65 5.70 23.09
N LEU A 324 -4.67 4.91 22.01
CA LEU A 324 -5.83 4.74 21.14
C LEU A 324 -7.00 4.09 21.88
N LEU A 325 -6.75 2.98 22.59
CA LEU A 325 -7.76 2.27 23.38
C LEU A 325 -8.33 3.17 24.49
N LYS A 326 -7.46 3.92 25.21
CA LYS A 326 -7.91 4.90 26.22
C LYS A 326 -8.79 5.99 25.62
N GLY A 327 -8.53 6.36 24.38
CA GLY A 327 -9.31 7.34 23.63
C GLY A 327 -10.60 6.80 23.01
N GLY A 328 -10.90 5.50 23.16
CA GLY A 328 -12.14 4.89 22.69
C GLY A 328 -12.07 4.32 21.26
N VAL A 329 -10.89 4.23 20.66
CA VAL A 329 -10.70 3.52 19.39
C VAL A 329 -10.83 2.02 19.63
N LYS A 330 -11.62 1.33 18.80
CA LYS A 330 -11.78 -0.13 18.85
C LYS A 330 -10.69 -0.77 18.00
N LEU A 331 -9.87 -1.63 18.60
CA LEU A 331 -8.80 -2.37 17.94
C LEU A 331 -9.14 -3.86 17.92
N TYR A 332 -8.98 -4.50 16.77
CA TYR A 332 -9.27 -5.92 16.55
C TYR A 332 -8.05 -6.64 16.00
N ASP A 333 -7.69 -7.77 16.61
CA ASP A 333 -6.63 -8.68 16.16
C ASP A 333 -7.21 -9.76 15.28
N TYR A 334 -6.92 -9.77 14.00
CA TYR A 334 -7.30 -10.85 13.11
C TYR A 334 -6.39 -12.06 13.29
N ASN A 335 -6.96 -13.20 13.70
CA ASN A 335 -6.21 -14.35 14.20
C ASN A 335 -5.97 -15.46 13.17
N ARG A 336 -6.72 -15.47 12.06
CA ARG A 336 -6.76 -16.61 11.13
C ARG A 336 -5.50 -16.71 10.30
N THR A 337 -5.07 -15.61 9.69
CA THR A 337 -3.90 -15.50 8.82
C THR A 337 -3.40 -14.07 8.79
N LEU A 338 -2.39 -13.74 7.97
CA LEU A 338 -2.01 -12.37 7.72
C LEU A 338 -3.18 -11.63 7.04
N LEU A 339 -3.70 -10.62 7.71
CA LEU A 339 -4.61 -9.62 7.13
C LEU A 339 -3.75 -8.62 6.36
N HIS A 340 -3.78 -8.68 5.02
CA HIS A 340 -2.90 -7.82 4.21
C HIS A 340 -3.67 -6.73 3.44
N GLN A 341 -4.96 -6.58 3.67
CA GLN A 341 -5.81 -5.53 3.09
C GLN A 341 -5.35 -4.15 3.56
N LYS A 342 -5.44 -3.14 2.67
CA LYS A 342 -5.23 -1.74 2.99
C LYS A 342 -6.48 -0.98 2.57
N ILE A 343 -7.43 -0.92 3.50
CA ILE A 343 -8.79 -0.44 3.26
C ILE A 343 -9.14 0.59 4.33
N VAL A 344 -9.74 1.67 3.89
CA VAL A 344 -10.40 2.66 4.75
C VAL A 344 -11.82 2.87 4.23
N VAL A 345 -12.82 2.76 5.10
CA VAL A 345 -14.23 3.07 4.78
C VAL A 345 -14.70 4.19 5.69
N VAL A 346 -15.34 5.20 5.11
CA VAL A 346 -15.84 6.39 5.79
C VAL A 346 -17.35 6.49 5.60
N ASP A 347 -18.07 6.47 6.71
CA ASP A 347 -19.52 6.71 6.81
C ASP A 347 -20.41 5.84 5.90
N GLY A 348 -19.88 4.71 5.38
CA GLY A 348 -20.56 3.87 4.39
C GLY A 348 -20.80 4.56 3.04
N LYS A 349 -19.95 5.54 2.67
CA LYS A 349 -20.08 6.35 1.45
C LYS A 349 -18.80 6.42 0.63
N CYS A 350 -17.67 6.42 1.27
CA CYS A 350 -16.36 6.55 0.62
C CYS A 350 -15.44 5.44 1.08
N SER A 351 -14.68 4.89 0.14
CA SER A 351 -13.71 3.83 0.41
C SER A 351 -12.37 4.15 -0.24
N SER A 352 -11.29 3.78 0.43
CA SER A 352 -9.93 3.77 -0.15
C SER A 352 -9.41 2.35 -0.14
N ILE A 353 -8.93 1.86 -1.29
CA ILE A 353 -8.41 0.50 -1.50
C ILE A 353 -7.09 0.62 -2.23
N GLY A 354 -6.01 0.02 -1.71
CA GLY A 354 -4.73 0.17 -2.38
C GLY A 354 -3.58 -0.63 -1.80
N SER A 355 -2.39 -0.10 -2.00
CA SER A 355 -1.14 -0.71 -1.54
C SER A 355 -0.60 -0.13 -0.24
N THR A 356 -1.14 1.01 0.23
CA THR A 356 -0.56 1.88 1.26
C THR A 356 -0.75 1.33 2.66
N ASN A 357 0.35 0.98 3.32
CA ASN A 357 0.31 0.69 4.75
C ASN A 357 0.14 1.99 5.55
N PHE A 358 -0.37 1.86 6.77
CA PHE A 358 -0.57 2.99 7.65
C PHE A 358 0.68 3.25 8.49
N ASP A 359 1.78 3.57 7.82
CA ASP A 359 3.09 3.84 8.41
C ASP A 359 3.84 4.94 7.65
N ASP A 360 4.88 5.50 8.27
CA ASP A 360 5.68 6.60 7.68
C ASP A 360 6.42 6.14 6.43
N ARG A 361 6.79 4.86 6.33
CA ARG A 361 7.48 4.33 5.16
C ARG A 361 6.60 4.36 3.92
N SER A 362 5.35 3.91 4.03
CA SER A 362 4.38 3.96 2.94
C SER A 362 3.92 5.38 2.62
N PHE A 363 3.88 6.27 3.63
CA PHE A 363 3.48 7.64 3.40
C PHE A 363 4.57 8.56 2.84
N GLU A 364 5.86 8.20 2.93
CA GLU A 364 6.93 9.16 2.64
C GLU A 364 8.09 8.60 1.82
N ILE A 365 8.26 7.27 1.78
CA ILE A 365 9.46 6.63 1.23
C ILE A 365 9.14 5.73 0.04
N ASN A 366 8.03 5.01 0.07
CA ASN A 366 7.66 4.08 -0.99
C ASN A 366 6.82 4.75 -2.07
N ASP A 367 6.89 4.18 -3.28
CA ASP A 367 5.88 4.40 -4.30
C ASP A 367 4.63 3.59 -3.95
N GLU A 368 3.51 4.25 -3.83
CA GLU A 368 2.24 3.66 -3.40
C GLU A 368 1.09 4.10 -4.30
N VAL A 369 -0.02 3.40 -4.23
CA VAL A 369 -1.25 3.73 -4.97
C VAL A 369 -2.49 3.38 -4.15
N ALA A 370 -3.50 4.21 -4.24
CA ALA A 370 -4.84 3.96 -3.70
C ALA A 370 -5.91 4.38 -4.71
N LEU A 371 -6.98 3.61 -4.78
CA LEU A 371 -8.22 3.95 -5.45
C LEU A 371 -9.21 4.47 -4.40
N VAL A 372 -9.68 5.68 -4.58
CA VAL A 372 -10.74 6.27 -3.76
C VAL A 372 -12.06 6.16 -4.52
N VAL A 373 -13.05 5.56 -3.88
CA VAL A 373 -14.35 5.23 -4.45
C VAL A 373 -15.44 5.93 -3.66
N TYR A 374 -16.31 6.63 -4.33
CA TYR A 374 -17.46 7.34 -3.76
C TYR A 374 -18.75 6.64 -4.15
N ASP A 375 -18.97 5.47 -3.54
CA ASP A 375 -20.13 4.62 -3.80
C ASP A 375 -20.55 3.90 -2.53
N LYS A 376 -21.87 3.95 -2.28
CA LYS A 376 -22.44 3.34 -1.09
C LYS A 376 -22.41 1.81 -1.14
N ALA A 377 -22.69 1.20 -2.30
CA ALA A 377 -22.74 -0.25 -2.41
C ALA A 377 -21.36 -0.87 -2.20
N ILE A 378 -20.32 -0.26 -2.76
CA ILE A 378 -18.92 -0.67 -2.54
C ILE A 378 -18.53 -0.49 -1.07
N ALA A 379 -18.91 0.62 -0.45
CA ALA A 379 -18.63 0.86 0.97
C ALA A 379 -19.36 -0.15 1.87
N ASP A 380 -20.63 -0.44 1.60
CA ASP A 380 -21.42 -1.44 2.32
C ASP A 380 -20.78 -2.85 2.18
N GLU A 381 -20.35 -3.25 0.98
CA GLU A 381 -19.70 -4.55 0.75
C GLU A 381 -18.40 -4.68 1.57
N LEU A 382 -17.62 -3.61 1.67
CA LEU A 382 -16.39 -3.59 2.49
C LEU A 382 -16.72 -3.65 3.99
N GLU A 383 -17.75 -2.95 4.44
CA GLU A 383 -18.24 -3.03 5.83
C GLU A 383 -18.76 -4.44 6.17
N GLU A 384 -19.54 -5.06 5.29
CA GLU A 384 -19.97 -6.45 5.46
C GLU A 384 -18.79 -7.42 5.52
N THR A 385 -17.75 -7.14 4.73
CA THR A 385 -16.52 -7.93 4.76
C THR A 385 -15.82 -7.78 6.10
N PHE A 386 -15.72 -6.56 6.63
CA PHE A 386 -15.20 -6.33 7.97
C PHE A 386 -15.99 -7.10 9.03
N GLU A 387 -17.32 -7.08 8.97
CA GLU A 387 -18.18 -7.84 9.91
C GLU A 387 -17.99 -9.36 9.79
N ARG A 388 -17.73 -9.88 8.59
CA ARG A 388 -17.37 -11.29 8.40
C ARG A 388 -16.01 -11.62 9.01
N ASP A 389 -15.03 -10.72 8.84
CA ASP A 389 -13.66 -10.89 9.34
C ASP A 389 -13.61 -10.80 10.88
N LEU A 390 -14.56 -10.06 11.53
CA LEU A 390 -14.68 -10.02 13.00
C LEU A 390 -14.89 -11.40 13.63
N LYS A 391 -15.50 -12.37 12.91
CA LYS A 391 -15.67 -13.74 13.40
C LYS A 391 -14.33 -14.45 13.69
N TYR A 392 -13.25 -13.95 13.08
CA TYR A 392 -11.90 -14.47 13.24
C TYR A 392 -11.00 -13.50 14.00
N ALA A 393 -11.58 -12.45 14.58
CA ALA A 393 -10.83 -11.42 15.29
C ALA A 393 -11.14 -11.41 16.79
N THR A 394 -10.22 -10.86 17.56
CA THR A 394 -10.39 -10.62 19.00
C THR A 394 -10.27 -9.13 19.26
N GLU A 395 -11.25 -8.54 19.93
CA GLU A 395 -11.17 -7.14 20.34
C GLU A 395 -10.13 -6.97 21.46
N ARG A 396 -9.28 -5.96 21.33
CA ARG A 396 -8.32 -5.58 22.37
C ARG A 396 -8.99 -4.66 23.38
N HIS A 397 -8.96 -5.02 24.64
CA HIS A 397 -9.50 -4.21 25.73
C HIS A 397 -8.40 -3.48 26.50
N LEU A 398 -8.69 -2.22 26.89
CA LEU A 398 -7.72 -1.37 27.58
C LEU A 398 -7.18 -2.00 28.86
N GLU A 399 -8.05 -2.67 29.64
CA GLU A 399 -7.64 -3.24 30.93
C GLU A 399 -6.66 -4.41 30.74
N GLU A 400 -6.92 -5.30 29.78
CA GLU A 400 -6.00 -6.38 29.43
C GLU A 400 -4.67 -5.82 28.90
N TRP A 401 -4.76 -4.77 28.07
CA TRP A 401 -3.60 -4.11 27.50
C TRP A 401 -2.67 -3.49 28.57
N LYS A 402 -3.22 -2.89 29.61
CA LYS A 402 -2.44 -2.33 30.74
C LYS A 402 -1.70 -3.41 31.55
N HIS A 403 -2.34 -4.57 31.75
CA HIS A 403 -1.84 -5.65 32.60
C HIS A 403 -0.92 -6.64 31.87
N ARG A 404 -0.61 -6.42 30.58
CA ARG A 404 0.32 -7.29 29.85
C ARG A 404 1.73 -7.30 30.49
N PRO A 405 2.44 -8.44 30.46
CA PRO A 405 3.76 -8.60 31.08
C PRO A 405 4.79 -7.57 30.57
N ILE A 406 5.71 -7.15 31.47
CA ILE A 406 6.79 -6.20 31.14
C ILE A 406 7.68 -6.74 30.00
N LEU A 407 7.89 -8.04 29.94
CA LEU A 407 8.65 -8.70 28.86
C LEU A 407 8.06 -8.44 27.46
N HIS A 408 6.77 -8.19 27.36
CA HIS A 408 6.12 -7.80 26.10
C HIS A 408 6.26 -6.30 25.79
N LYS A 409 6.49 -5.45 26.82
CA LYS A 409 6.62 -4.00 26.66
C LYS A 409 8.02 -3.58 26.20
N ALA A 410 9.06 -4.32 26.59
CA ALA A 410 10.45 -3.99 26.24
C ALA A 410 10.74 -4.05 24.74
N PRO A 411 10.33 -5.10 23.99
CA PRO A 411 10.43 -5.14 22.55
C PRO A 411 9.67 -4.01 21.85
N ASP A 412 8.48 -3.65 22.36
CA ASP A 412 7.66 -2.56 21.83
C ASP A 412 8.41 -1.22 21.86
N PHE A 413 9.03 -0.90 23.00
CA PHE A 413 9.81 0.32 23.15
C PHE A 413 11.07 0.31 22.27
N ALA A 414 11.81 -0.81 22.24
CA ALA A 414 13.01 -0.93 21.44
C ALA A 414 12.70 -0.80 19.94
N SER A 415 11.63 -1.43 19.44
CA SER A 415 11.20 -1.34 18.05
C SER A 415 10.72 0.06 17.67
N PHE A 416 10.07 0.77 18.59
CA PHE A 416 9.59 2.13 18.38
C PHE A 416 10.72 3.14 18.11
N LEU A 417 11.92 2.92 18.62
CA LEU A 417 13.09 3.77 18.32
C LEU A 417 13.46 3.78 16.83
N PHE A 418 13.01 2.79 16.07
CA PHE A 418 13.24 2.64 14.63
C PHE A 418 12.00 2.90 13.78
N ASN A 419 10.91 3.40 14.35
CA ASN A 419 9.60 3.56 13.69
C ASN A 419 9.65 4.28 12.34
N GLU A 420 10.52 5.30 12.19
CA GLU A 420 10.66 6.07 10.94
C GLU A 420 11.34 5.29 9.79
N GLN A 421 11.90 4.11 10.09
CA GLN A 421 12.57 3.24 9.10
C GLN A 421 11.77 1.96 8.84
N LEU A 422 10.77 1.69 9.66
CA LEU A 422 9.86 0.57 9.56
C LEU A 422 8.65 0.91 8.72
#